data_c362b760edc7a3ff783254549ebf9493
#
_entry.id   c362b760edc7a3ff783254549ebf9493
#
_cell.length_a   1.000
_cell.length_b   1.000
_cell.length_c   1.000
_cell.angle_alpha   90.00
_cell.angle_beta   90.00
_cell.angle_gamma   90.00
#
_symmetry.space_group_name_H-M   'P 1'
#
loop_
_entity.id
_entity.type
_entity.pdbx_description
1 polymer ?
#
loop_
_entity_poly.entity_id
_entity_poly.type
_entity_poly.pdbx_seq_one_letter_code
_entity_poly.pdbx_strand_id
1 'polypeptide(L)'
;MQKQDIETILASQRKFFATGKTLPISWRLEQLKKLRASMLRHEEDLYGALKKDLGKSRMESYMCEIGLTLSELTWMEKHIRRLTREKRVPTPLAQFAARSFQSPTPYGTVLIMSPWNYPVLLTLERTSD
;
A
#
# COMPACT_ATOMS: atom_id res chain seq x y z
N MET A 1 -15.41 5.69 -17.19
CA MET A 1 -15.49 4.33 -16.65
C MET A 1 -16.93 4.04 -16.32
N GLN A 2 -17.54 3.03 -16.93
CA GLN A 2 -18.94 2.69 -16.72
C GLN A 2 -19.09 1.80 -15.47
N LYS A 3 -20.28 1.77 -14.84
CA LYS A 3 -20.56 0.94 -13.65
C LYS A 3 -20.19 -0.53 -13.87
N GLN A 4 -20.45 -1.06 -15.06
CA GLN A 4 -20.16 -2.44 -15.46
C GLN A 4 -18.65 -2.74 -15.49
N ASP A 5 -17.81 -1.75 -15.84
CA ASP A 5 -16.35 -1.89 -15.82
C ASP A 5 -15.83 -2.03 -14.38
N ILE A 6 -16.41 -1.25 -13.44
CA ILE A 6 -16.04 -1.29 -12.01
C ILE A 6 -16.39 -2.65 -11.41
N GLU A 7 -17.58 -3.17 -11.67
CA GLU A 7 -18.02 -4.47 -11.16
C GLU A 7 -17.12 -5.62 -11.68
N THR A 8 -16.73 -5.56 -12.94
CA THR A 8 -15.83 -6.54 -13.56
C THR A 8 -14.43 -6.49 -12.93
N ILE A 9 -13.88 -5.29 -12.74
CA ILE A 9 -12.58 -5.09 -12.09
C ILE A 9 -12.63 -5.62 -10.66
N LEU A 10 -13.65 -5.25 -9.90
CA LEU A 10 -13.82 -5.67 -8.52
C LEU A 10 -13.95 -7.20 -8.40
N ALA A 11 -14.72 -7.84 -9.28
CA ALA A 11 -14.86 -9.29 -9.32
C ALA A 11 -13.52 -9.98 -9.61
N SER A 12 -12.74 -9.46 -10.56
CA SER A 12 -11.42 -9.99 -10.90
C SER A 12 -10.43 -9.86 -9.75
N GLN A 13 -10.42 -8.71 -9.04
CA GLN A 13 -9.57 -8.49 -7.86
C GLN A 13 -9.94 -9.43 -6.70
N ARG A 14 -11.23 -9.61 -6.44
CA ARG A 14 -11.71 -10.56 -5.41
C ARG A 14 -11.31 -11.99 -5.75
N LYS A 15 -11.46 -12.40 -7.01
CA LYS A 15 -11.02 -13.71 -7.49
C LYS A 15 -9.51 -13.89 -7.32
N PHE A 16 -8.72 -12.87 -7.65
CA PHE A 16 -7.27 -12.90 -7.47
C PHE A 16 -6.90 -13.00 -5.97
N PHE A 17 -7.52 -12.19 -5.12
CA PHE A 17 -7.29 -12.26 -3.68
C PHE A 17 -7.63 -13.66 -3.11
N ALA A 18 -8.74 -14.26 -3.54
CA ALA A 18 -9.17 -15.58 -3.11
C ALA A 18 -8.16 -16.72 -3.47
N THR A 19 -7.24 -16.48 -4.41
CA THR A 19 -6.15 -17.43 -4.71
C THR A 19 -5.09 -17.52 -3.60
N GLY A 20 -5.09 -16.60 -2.63
CA GLY A 20 -4.08 -16.51 -1.58
C GLY A 20 -2.70 -16.01 -2.03
N LYS A 21 -2.50 -15.69 -3.32
CA LYS A 21 -1.21 -15.24 -3.86
C LYS A 21 -0.67 -13.97 -3.20
N THR A 22 -1.57 -13.14 -2.66
CA THR A 22 -1.20 -11.88 -1.99
C THR A 22 -0.80 -12.06 -0.52
N LEU A 23 -0.99 -13.25 0.06
CA LEU A 23 -0.74 -13.51 1.48
C LEU A 23 0.76 -13.63 1.82
N PRO A 24 1.61 -14.28 1.01
CA PRO A 24 3.03 -14.41 1.33
C PRO A 24 3.73 -13.05 1.41
N ILE A 25 4.49 -12.83 2.49
CA ILE A 25 5.26 -11.59 2.70
C ILE A 25 6.28 -11.36 1.57
N SER A 26 6.87 -12.44 1.05
CA SER A 26 7.80 -12.37 -0.08
C SER A 26 7.16 -11.75 -1.32
N TRP A 27 5.92 -12.13 -1.64
CA TRP A 27 5.17 -11.56 -2.75
C TRP A 27 4.89 -10.07 -2.53
N ARG A 28 4.45 -9.69 -1.32
CA ARG A 28 4.18 -8.28 -0.98
C ARG A 28 5.44 -7.42 -1.09
N LEU A 29 6.57 -7.90 -0.56
CA LEU A 29 7.86 -7.22 -0.70
C LEU A 29 8.28 -7.05 -2.16
N GLU A 30 8.04 -8.04 -2.99
CA GLU A 30 8.31 -7.95 -4.43
C GLU A 30 7.45 -6.86 -5.09
N GLN A 31 6.15 -6.77 -4.74
CA GLN A 31 5.28 -5.73 -5.28
C GLN A 31 5.69 -4.32 -4.82
N LEU A 32 6.04 -4.13 -3.55
CA LEU A 32 6.57 -2.85 -3.05
C LEU A 32 7.84 -2.42 -3.80
N LYS A 33 8.78 -3.34 -4.01
CA LYS A 33 9.99 -3.07 -4.80
C LYS A 33 9.69 -2.73 -6.26
N LYS A 34 8.71 -3.42 -6.89
CA LYS A 34 8.26 -3.10 -8.24
C LYS A 34 7.64 -1.71 -8.33
N LEU A 35 6.80 -1.34 -7.36
CA LEU A 35 6.19 -0.02 -7.28
C LEU A 35 7.28 1.06 -7.15
N ARG A 36 8.22 0.88 -6.23
CA ARG A 36 9.36 1.79 -6.04
C ARG A 36 10.19 1.96 -7.30
N ALA A 37 10.54 0.85 -7.97
CA ALA A 37 11.30 0.89 -9.22
C ALA A 37 10.52 1.56 -10.35
N SER A 38 9.20 1.39 -10.39
CA SER A 38 8.32 2.07 -11.36
C SER A 38 8.29 3.58 -11.11
N MET A 39 8.16 4.02 -9.86
CA MET A 39 8.19 5.45 -9.51
C MET A 39 9.51 6.10 -9.95
N LEU A 40 10.65 5.45 -9.66
CA LEU A 40 11.96 5.97 -10.06
C LEU A 40 12.13 6.05 -11.58
N ARG A 41 11.59 5.09 -12.33
CA ARG A 41 11.63 5.14 -13.81
C ARG A 41 10.79 6.25 -14.40
N HIS A 42 9.67 6.58 -13.77
CA HIS A 42 8.71 7.59 -14.23
C HIS A 42 8.78 8.89 -13.43
N GLU A 43 9.90 9.14 -12.74
CA GLU A 43 10.05 10.30 -11.87
C GLU A 43 9.86 11.61 -12.63
N GLU A 44 10.44 11.73 -13.83
CA GLU A 44 10.30 12.92 -14.67
C GLU A 44 8.86 13.12 -15.18
N ASP A 45 8.17 12.04 -15.52
CA ASP A 45 6.77 12.09 -15.93
C ASP A 45 5.88 12.59 -14.77
N LEU A 46 6.16 12.12 -13.56
CA LEU A 46 5.47 12.57 -12.34
C LEU A 46 5.70 14.07 -12.07
N TYR A 47 6.95 14.55 -12.20
CA TYR A 47 7.23 15.99 -12.09
C TYR A 47 6.48 16.80 -13.13
N GLY A 48 6.47 16.34 -14.39
CA GLY A 48 5.74 16.96 -15.47
C GLY A 48 4.24 17.06 -15.20
N ALA A 49 3.63 15.99 -14.71
CA ALA A 49 2.21 15.94 -14.36
C ALA A 49 1.87 16.88 -13.21
N LEU A 50 2.64 16.83 -12.11
CA LEU A 50 2.42 17.69 -10.93
C LEU A 50 2.59 19.18 -11.26
N LYS A 51 3.55 19.52 -12.12
CA LYS A 51 3.72 20.90 -12.59
C LYS A 51 2.53 21.33 -13.45
N LYS A 52 2.05 20.49 -14.34
CA LYS A 52 0.93 20.80 -15.25
C LYS A 52 -0.39 20.96 -14.49
N ASP A 53 -0.67 20.08 -13.54
CA ASP A 53 -1.97 20.05 -12.86
C ASP A 53 -2.05 21.00 -11.67
N LEU A 54 -0.95 21.13 -10.91
CA LEU A 54 -0.92 21.87 -9.64
C LEU A 54 0.07 23.02 -9.61
N GLY A 55 0.84 23.24 -10.69
CA GLY A 55 1.87 24.28 -10.74
C GLY A 55 3.08 24.01 -9.84
N LYS A 56 3.19 22.82 -9.25
CA LYS A 56 4.27 22.51 -8.30
C LYS A 56 5.64 22.57 -8.96
N SER A 57 6.59 23.19 -8.28
CA SER A 57 7.99 23.14 -8.67
C SER A 57 8.55 21.72 -8.51
N ARG A 58 9.67 21.40 -9.18
CA ARG A 58 10.35 20.11 -9.03
C ARG A 58 10.73 19.84 -7.56
N MET A 59 11.25 20.85 -6.88
CA MET A 59 11.63 20.78 -5.48
C MET A 59 10.44 20.45 -4.58
N GLU A 60 9.34 21.17 -4.76
CA GLU A 60 8.11 20.96 -4.02
C GLU A 60 7.51 19.57 -4.30
N SER A 61 7.44 19.15 -5.56
CA SER A 61 6.96 17.83 -5.95
C SER A 61 7.78 16.71 -5.30
N TYR A 62 9.10 16.87 -5.22
CA TYR A 62 9.96 15.91 -4.55
C TYR A 62 9.72 15.90 -3.04
N MET A 63 9.82 17.07 -2.39
CA MET A 63 9.75 17.18 -0.93
C MET A 63 8.37 16.79 -0.37
N CYS A 64 7.30 17.12 -1.08
CA CYS A 64 5.94 16.96 -0.57
C CYS A 64 5.22 15.71 -1.07
N GLU A 65 5.73 15.06 -2.11
CA GLU A 65 5.07 13.88 -2.70
C GLU A 65 6.03 12.75 -3.01
N ILE A 66 6.89 12.88 -4.03
CA ILE A 66 7.67 11.75 -4.56
C ILE A 66 8.66 11.24 -3.52
N GLY A 67 9.43 12.13 -2.88
CA GLY A 67 10.41 11.76 -1.87
C GLY A 67 9.80 11.16 -0.62
N LEU A 68 8.64 11.68 -0.18
CA LEU A 68 7.90 11.12 0.95
C LEU A 68 7.38 9.70 0.62
N THR A 69 6.77 9.51 -0.55
CA THR A 69 6.31 8.18 -0.98
C THR A 69 7.45 7.17 -1.07
N LEU A 70 8.61 7.56 -1.63
CA LEU A 70 9.80 6.69 -1.69
C LEU A 70 10.34 6.35 -0.29
N SER A 71 10.25 7.29 0.65
CA SER A 71 10.63 7.09 2.05
C SER A 71 9.70 6.09 2.74
N GLU A 72 8.39 6.26 2.54
CA GLU A 72 7.36 5.36 3.06
C GLU A 72 7.51 3.93 2.51
N LEU A 73 7.67 3.77 1.20
CA LEU A 73 7.95 2.47 0.60
C LEU A 73 9.20 1.82 1.19
N THR A 74 10.25 2.59 1.42
CA THR A 74 11.50 2.08 2.03
C THR A 74 11.26 1.65 3.49
N TRP A 75 10.45 2.42 4.23
CA TRP A 75 10.07 2.08 5.60
C TRP A 75 9.23 0.81 5.62
N MET A 76 8.22 0.70 4.77
CA MET A 76 7.35 -0.47 4.67
C MET A 76 8.14 -1.74 4.28
N GLU A 77 9.05 -1.67 3.30
CA GLU A 77 9.93 -2.79 2.93
C GLU A 77 10.74 -3.34 4.12
N LYS A 78 11.18 -2.46 5.02
CA LYS A 78 11.94 -2.84 6.23
C LYS A 78 11.06 -3.42 7.33
N HIS A 79 9.82 -2.99 7.43
CA HIS A 79 8.97 -3.25 8.59
C HIS A 79 7.84 -4.25 8.36
N ILE A 80 7.45 -4.55 7.11
CA ILE A 80 6.31 -5.42 6.78
C ILE A 80 6.37 -6.78 7.51
N ARG A 81 7.54 -7.39 7.64
CA ARG A 81 7.70 -8.65 8.37
C ARG A 81 7.33 -8.53 9.85
N ARG A 82 7.62 -7.40 10.46
CA ARG A 82 7.28 -7.12 11.87
C ARG A 82 5.81 -6.79 12.03
N LEU A 83 5.25 -6.03 11.10
CA LEU A 83 3.84 -5.59 11.13
C LEU A 83 2.87 -6.76 10.94
N THR A 84 3.23 -7.72 10.09
CA THR A 84 2.40 -8.89 9.77
C THR A 84 2.63 -10.08 10.71
N ARG A 85 3.52 -9.95 11.70
CA ARG A 85 3.82 -11.01 12.65
C ARG A 85 2.71 -11.14 13.69
N GLU A 86 2.33 -12.36 14.01
CA GLU A 86 1.50 -12.66 15.17
C GLU A 86 2.15 -12.16 16.46
N LYS A 87 1.36 -11.55 17.33
CA LYS A 87 1.78 -11.06 18.64
C LYS A 87 1.08 -11.86 19.73
N ARG A 88 1.88 -12.43 20.62
CA ARG A 88 1.33 -13.06 21.81
C ARG A 88 0.75 -12.00 22.73
N VAL A 89 -0.44 -12.25 23.25
CA VAL A 89 -1.14 -11.37 24.22
C VAL A 89 -1.43 -12.14 25.51
N PRO A 90 -1.64 -11.45 26.64
CA PRO A 90 -1.99 -12.10 27.90
C PRO A 90 -3.26 -12.94 27.75
N THR A 91 -3.22 -14.16 28.29
CA THR A 91 -4.38 -15.05 28.32
C THR A 91 -5.14 -14.80 29.64
N PRO A 92 -6.47 -14.64 29.59
CA PRO A 92 -7.26 -14.52 30.81
C PRO A 92 -7.05 -15.68 31.77
N LEU A 93 -7.06 -15.42 33.09
CA LEU A 93 -6.78 -16.42 34.11
C LEU A 93 -7.74 -17.63 34.01
N ALA A 94 -8.99 -17.39 33.67
CA ALA A 94 -10.00 -18.45 33.43
C ALA A 94 -9.62 -19.44 32.32
N GLN A 95 -8.66 -19.07 31.45
CA GLN A 95 -8.19 -19.88 30.32
C GLN A 95 -6.68 -20.13 30.41
N PHE A 96 -6.13 -20.28 31.60
CA PHE A 96 -4.70 -20.39 31.88
C PHE A 96 -3.96 -21.49 31.09
N ALA A 97 -4.67 -22.54 30.67
CA ALA A 97 -4.11 -23.60 29.83
C ALA A 97 -4.03 -23.26 28.33
N ALA A 98 -4.62 -22.13 27.92
CA ALA A 98 -4.61 -21.69 26.52
C ALA A 98 -3.47 -20.70 26.25
N ARG A 99 -3.24 -20.42 24.95
CA ARG A 99 -2.35 -19.36 24.47
C ARG A 99 -3.13 -18.41 23.62
N SER A 100 -3.09 -17.12 23.96
CA SER A 100 -3.76 -16.06 23.22
C SER A 100 -2.76 -15.31 22.34
N PHE A 101 -3.17 -15.01 21.12
CA PHE A 101 -2.37 -14.24 20.17
C PHE A 101 -3.26 -13.36 19.29
N GLN A 102 -2.68 -12.30 18.77
CA GLN A 102 -3.29 -11.39 17.83
C GLN A 102 -2.64 -11.62 16.45
N SER A 103 -3.43 -12.01 15.47
CA SER A 103 -2.98 -12.27 14.10
C SER A 103 -3.52 -11.20 13.16
N PRO A 104 -2.67 -10.41 12.51
CA PRO A 104 -3.10 -9.47 11.47
C PRO A 104 -3.67 -10.22 10.27
N THR A 105 -4.85 -9.83 9.83
CA THR A 105 -5.50 -10.38 8.63
C THR A 105 -5.73 -9.28 7.60
N PRO A 106 -5.50 -9.55 6.30
CA PRO A 106 -5.73 -8.55 5.26
C PRO A 106 -7.22 -8.28 5.04
N TYR A 107 -7.56 -7.03 4.76
CA TYR A 107 -8.94 -6.63 4.42
C TYR A 107 -9.43 -7.20 3.08
N GLY A 108 -8.53 -7.61 2.19
CA GLY A 108 -8.87 -8.05 0.85
C GLY A 108 -8.83 -6.92 -0.16
N THR A 109 -9.88 -6.78 -0.95
CA THR A 109 -10.01 -5.69 -1.93
C THR A 109 -10.48 -4.42 -1.26
N VAL A 110 -9.74 -3.33 -1.43
CA VAL A 110 -10.02 -2.02 -0.85
C VAL A 110 -10.22 -0.97 -1.94
N LEU A 111 -10.98 0.07 -1.64
CA LEU A 111 -11.11 1.27 -2.46
C LEU A 111 -10.27 2.38 -1.84
N ILE A 112 -9.36 2.96 -2.62
CA ILE A 112 -8.58 4.12 -2.22
C ILE A 112 -9.15 5.34 -2.94
N MET A 113 -9.60 6.32 -2.18
CA MET A 113 -10.00 7.64 -2.68
C MET A 113 -9.06 8.68 -2.08
N SER A 114 -8.20 9.24 -2.92
CA SER A 114 -7.26 10.28 -2.52
C SER A 114 -7.73 11.65 -2.97
N PRO A 115 -7.45 12.71 -2.18
CA PRO A 115 -7.71 14.08 -2.58
C PRO A 115 -6.71 14.51 -3.67
N TRP A 116 -7.08 15.57 -4.41
CA TRP A 116 -6.32 16.05 -5.57
C TRP A 116 -5.15 16.97 -5.23
N ASN A 117 -4.98 17.40 -3.99
CA ASN A 117 -3.92 18.33 -3.58
C ASN A 117 -2.54 17.66 -3.40
N TYR A 118 -2.51 16.37 -3.06
CA TYR A 118 -1.32 15.52 -2.98
C TYR A 118 -1.59 14.18 -3.65
N PRO A 119 -1.81 14.16 -4.98
CA PRO A 119 -2.35 12.99 -5.66
C PRO A 119 -1.39 11.80 -5.66
N VAL A 120 -0.09 12.01 -5.77
CA VAL A 120 0.91 10.93 -5.79
C VAL A 120 1.07 10.34 -4.40
N LEU A 121 1.37 11.19 -3.40
CA LEU A 121 1.61 10.77 -2.02
C LEU A 121 0.42 10.00 -1.46
N LEU A 122 -0.77 10.63 -1.43
CA LEU A 122 -1.93 10.07 -0.73
C LEU A 122 -2.55 8.86 -1.43
N THR A 123 -2.28 8.67 -2.74
CA THR A 123 -2.69 7.46 -3.44
C THR A 123 -1.74 6.30 -3.16
N LEU A 124 -0.44 6.54 -3.24
CA LEU A 124 0.56 5.47 -3.18
C LEU A 124 0.92 5.08 -1.74
N GLU A 125 0.87 6.01 -0.78
CA GLU A 125 1.04 5.73 0.64
C GLU A 125 -0.02 4.71 1.11
N ARG A 126 -1.29 4.95 0.79
CA ARG A 126 -2.39 4.02 1.14
C ARG A 126 -2.32 2.67 0.42
N THR A 127 -1.60 2.60 -0.70
CA THR A 127 -1.40 1.35 -1.44
C THR A 127 -0.31 0.48 -0.80
N SER A 128 0.60 1.09 -0.03
CA SER A 128 1.71 0.40 0.64
C SER A 128 1.33 -0.21 2.00
N ASP A 129 0.27 0.29 2.64
CA ASP A 129 -0.28 -0.22 3.91
C ASP A 129 -1.06 -1.54 3.71
#